data_d72bfa8ec76dca1a9a599b7ee9c219d3
#
_entry.id   d72bfa8ec76dca1a9a599b7ee9c219d3
#
_cell.length_a   1.000
_cell.length_b   1.000
_cell.length_c   1.000
_cell.angle_alpha   90.00
_cell.angle_beta   90.00
_cell.angle_gamma   90.00
#
_symmetry.space_group_name_H-M   'P 1'
#
loop_
_entity.id
_entity.type
_entity.pdbx_description
1 polymer ?
#
loop_
_entity_poly.entity_id
_entity_poly.type
_entity_poly.pdbx_seq_one_letter_code
_entity_poly.pdbx_strand_id
1 'polypeptide(L)'
;MNEKLNFLKKYVPSGEMVEILSNFENLSSHTIPQYWRDAFQTSDFSKRKQIILGEWKKYLAEELSNTISYLEEFSEAIDLIKIGSNYSLLYSIRTYRSNSLVFYEGKMPISDQEFTDHFNQSKLELDGSIRDFYTHIHAGFNDFTSKSMGLDDLDMIEPIADYDWEFEEQLTADISCYYNFFSNGMGTYLVLDLSKPIDEGGVFWSKDELPESPIPFWDYVDEWIILGLDF
;
A
#
# COMPACT_ATOMS: atom_id res chain seq x y z
N MET A 1 18.10 11.58 12.90
CA MET A 1 17.97 11.92 11.46
C MET A 1 19.00 11.23 10.59
N ASN A 2 20.30 11.28 10.88
CA ASN A 2 21.34 10.66 10.04
C ASN A 2 21.25 9.12 9.93
N GLU A 3 20.96 8.41 11.02
CA GLU A 3 20.87 6.94 11.02
C GLU A 3 19.71 6.44 10.17
N LYS A 4 18.53 7.02 10.33
CA LYS A 4 17.34 6.71 9.53
C LYS A 4 17.60 6.94 8.04
N LEU A 5 18.15 8.10 7.67
CA LEU A 5 18.46 8.41 6.28
C LEU A 5 19.52 7.44 5.71
N ASN A 6 20.52 7.07 6.49
CA ASN A 6 21.53 6.09 6.08
C ASN A 6 20.94 4.68 5.90
N PHE A 7 19.92 4.32 6.69
CA PHE A 7 19.17 3.10 6.51
C PHE A 7 18.39 3.13 5.20
N LEU A 8 17.59 4.17 4.95
CA LEU A 8 16.76 4.29 3.75
C LEU A 8 17.59 4.21 2.46
N LYS A 9 18.76 4.84 2.42
CA LYS A 9 19.68 4.82 1.26
C LYS A 9 20.09 3.43 0.80
N LYS A 10 19.97 2.41 1.64
CA LYS A 10 20.35 1.04 1.29
C LYS A 10 19.29 0.34 0.41
N TYR A 11 18.05 0.83 0.45
CA TYR A 11 16.88 0.17 -0.14
C TYR A 11 16.24 0.96 -1.28
N VAL A 12 16.77 2.14 -1.62
CA VAL A 12 16.33 2.88 -2.80
C VAL A 12 17.09 2.39 -4.04
N PRO A 13 16.50 2.50 -5.23
CA PRO A 13 17.14 2.12 -6.49
C PRO A 13 18.50 2.82 -6.68
N SER A 14 19.43 2.10 -7.30
CA SER A 14 20.78 2.63 -7.55
C SER A 14 20.71 3.88 -8.41
N GLY A 15 21.33 4.95 -7.92
CA GLY A 15 21.36 6.25 -8.60
C GLY A 15 20.24 7.21 -8.16
N GLU A 16 19.27 6.77 -7.39
CA GLU A 16 18.28 7.65 -6.79
C GLU A 16 18.71 8.21 -5.44
N MET A 17 18.28 9.42 -5.16
CA MET A 17 18.50 10.07 -3.87
C MET A 17 17.22 9.98 -3.03
N VAL A 18 17.38 9.63 -1.76
CA VAL A 18 16.32 9.73 -0.78
C VAL A 18 16.58 10.90 0.17
N GLU A 19 15.57 11.70 0.41
CA GLU A 19 15.58 12.84 1.32
C GLU A 19 14.40 12.74 2.30
N ILE A 20 14.66 13.04 3.58
CA ILE A 20 13.61 13.29 4.56
C ILE A 20 13.41 14.81 4.62
N LEU A 21 12.23 15.26 4.20
CA LEU A 21 11.98 16.69 4.08
C LEU A 21 11.71 17.33 5.46
N SER A 22 12.32 18.46 5.69
CA SER A 22 12.15 19.27 6.91
C SER A 22 11.56 20.66 6.64
N ASN A 23 11.54 21.09 5.38
CA ASN A 23 10.95 22.35 4.95
C ASN A 23 9.87 22.09 3.90
N PHE A 24 8.67 22.56 4.18
CA PHE A 24 7.45 22.31 3.40
C PHE A 24 6.89 23.58 2.73
N GLU A 25 7.53 24.75 2.94
CA GLU A 25 7.03 26.05 2.48
C GLU A 25 6.90 26.15 0.95
N ASN A 26 7.74 25.41 0.23
CA ASN A 26 7.76 25.44 -1.23
C ASN A 26 6.89 24.35 -1.90
N LEU A 27 6.21 23.50 -1.11
CA LEU A 27 5.34 22.46 -1.63
C LEU A 27 3.96 23.04 -1.97
N SER A 28 3.63 23.08 -3.25
CA SER A 28 2.33 23.54 -3.71
C SER A 28 1.26 22.45 -3.58
N SER A 29 -0.03 22.85 -3.66
CA SER A 29 -1.16 21.89 -3.72
C SER A 29 -1.15 21.01 -4.99
N HIS A 30 -0.36 21.38 -6.00
CA HIS A 30 -0.16 20.56 -7.19
C HIS A 30 0.98 19.54 -7.04
N THR A 31 1.73 19.61 -5.92
CA THR A 31 2.91 18.77 -5.69
C THR A 31 2.58 17.58 -4.77
N ILE A 32 1.77 17.82 -3.74
CA ILE A 32 1.33 16.80 -2.77
C ILE A 32 -0.12 17.05 -2.33
N PRO A 33 -0.85 16.02 -1.86
CA PRO A 33 -2.21 16.15 -1.36
C PRO A 33 -2.37 17.22 -0.28
N GLN A 34 -3.56 17.85 -0.24
CA GLN A 34 -3.82 18.93 0.71
C GLN A 34 -3.67 18.45 2.16
N TYR A 35 -4.20 17.27 2.50
CA TYR A 35 -4.10 16.74 3.87
C TYR A 35 -2.64 16.43 4.29
N TRP A 36 -1.76 16.06 3.34
CA TRP A 36 -0.32 15.97 3.64
C TRP A 36 0.25 17.33 3.99
N ARG A 37 -0.08 18.37 3.21
CA ARG A 37 0.36 19.75 3.49
C ARG A 37 -0.10 20.19 4.88
N ASP A 38 -1.38 19.98 5.21
CA ASP A 38 -1.95 20.34 6.52
C ASP A 38 -1.25 19.58 7.65
N ALA A 39 -0.97 18.29 7.47
CA ALA A 39 -0.26 17.46 8.42
C ALA A 39 1.17 17.94 8.68
N PHE A 40 1.86 18.42 7.66
CA PHE A 40 3.26 18.88 7.79
C PHE A 40 3.39 20.36 8.15
N GLN A 41 2.30 21.13 8.24
CA GLN A 41 2.31 22.48 8.83
C GLN A 41 2.45 22.45 10.35
N THR A 42 2.17 21.36 11.01
CA THR A 42 2.35 21.21 12.45
C THR A 42 3.63 20.45 12.79
N SER A 43 4.33 20.93 13.82
CA SER A 43 5.44 20.19 14.45
C SER A 43 4.97 19.12 15.44
N ASP A 44 3.69 19.15 15.85
CA ASP A 44 3.08 18.19 16.76
C ASP A 44 2.79 16.88 16.03
N PHE A 45 3.51 15.82 16.40
CA PHE A 45 3.36 14.51 15.79
C PHE A 45 1.96 13.92 15.99
N SER A 46 1.35 14.11 17.15
CA SER A 46 0.01 13.59 17.44
C SER A 46 -1.03 14.19 16.50
N LYS A 47 -0.94 15.52 16.24
CA LYS A 47 -1.81 16.18 15.27
C LYS A 47 -1.54 15.73 13.84
N ARG A 48 -0.27 15.59 13.46
CA ARG A 48 0.11 15.06 12.14
C ARG A 48 -0.48 13.68 11.92
N LYS A 49 -0.28 12.77 12.87
CA LYS A 49 -0.82 11.40 12.84
C LYS A 49 -2.35 11.42 12.72
N GLN A 50 -3.02 12.25 13.50
CA GLN A 50 -4.48 12.40 13.44
C GLN A 50 -4.98 12.86 12.07
N ILE A 51 -4.31 13.79 11.41
CA ILE A 51 -4.69 14.27 10.08
C ILE A 51 -4.50 13.15 9.04
N ILE A 52 -3.34 12.49 9.03
CA ILE A 52 -3.04 11.42 8.07
C ILE A 52 -3.99 10.24 8.26
N LEU A 53 -4.10 9.70 9.47
CA LEU A 53 -4.97 8.56 9.73
C LEU A 53 -6.46 8.92 9.70
N GLY A 54 -6.79 10.20 9.77
CA GLY A 54 -8.13 10.72 9.54
C GLY A 54 -8.61 10.46 8.10
N GLU A 55 -7.74 10.57 7.10
CA GLU A 55 -8.10 10.20 5.72
C GLU A 55 -8.28 8.68 5.56
N TRP A 56 -7.43 7.86 6.20
CA TRP A 56 -7.64 6.41 6.23
C TRP A 56 -9.02 6.05 6.81
N LYS A 57 -9.37 6.61 7.95
CA LYS A 57 -10.68 6.40 8.61
C LYS A 57 -11.86 6.89 7.77
N LYS A 58 -11.68 7.97 7.03
CA LYS A 58 -12.74 8.54 6.22
C LYS A 58 -13.18 7.62 5.08
N TYR A 59 -12.22 6.88 4.51
CA TYR A 59 -12.45 6.08 3.32
C TYR A 59 -12.51 4.57 3.60
N LEU A 60 -11.72 4.07 4.55
CA LEU A 60 -11.53 2.63 4.78
C LEU A 60 -11.55 2.26 6.27
N ALA A 61 -12.46 2.87 7.05
CA ALA A 61 -12.56 2.62 8.48
C ALA A 61 -12.96 1.18 8.83
N GLU A 62 -13.77 0.55 7.98
CA GLU A 62 -14.23 -0.84 8.16
C GLU A 62 -13.21 -1.83 7.59
N GLU A 63 -12.72 -1.57 6.38
CA GLU A 63 -11.82 -2.44 5.62
C GLU A 63 -10.45 -2.60 6.26
N LEU A 64 -9.89 -1.53 6.83
CA LEU A 64 -8.54 -1.49 7.43
C LEU A 64 -8.55 -1.13 8.91
N SER A 65 -9.57 -1.57 9.64
CA SER A 65 -9.78 -1.18 11.04
C SER A 65 -8.63 -1.56 11.98
N ASN A 66 -8.04 -2.75 11.81
CA ASN A 66 -6.91 -3.23 12.62
C ASN A 66 -5.62 -2.50 12.23
N THR A 67 -5.36 -2.34 10.94
CA THR A 67 -4.21 -1.57 10.43
C THR A 67 -4.23 -0.13 10.96
N ILE A 68 -5.36 0.56 10.84
CA ILE A 68 -5.52 1.93 11.34
C ILE A 68 -5.27 1.99 12.84
N SER A 69 -5.86 1.08 13.61
CA SER A 69 -5.68 1.02 15.07
C SER A 69 -4.23 0.75 15.45
N TYR A 70 -3.55 -0.15 14.74
CA TYR A 70 -2.13 -0.44 14.95
C TYR A 70 -1.25 0.78 14.65
N LEU A 71 -1.51 1.45 13.52
CA LEU A 71 -0.79 2.67 13.16
C LEU A 71 -1.02 3.81 14.17
N GLU A 72 -2.23 3.93 14.73
CA GLU A 72 -2.52 4.93 15.78
C GLU A 72 -1.74 4.67 17.05
N GLU A 73 -1.61 3.41 17.45
CA GLU A 73 -0.94 3.03 18.69
C GLU A 73 0.59 3.04 18.54
N PHE A 74 1.10 2.42 17.49
CA PHE A 74 2.51 2.07 17.38
C PHE A 74 3.35 2.95 16.44
N SER A 75 2.76 3.90 15.69
CA SER A 75 3.55 4.83 14.88
C SER A 75 4.28 5.85 15.75
N GLU A 76 5.60 5.89 15.64
CA GLU A 76 6.49 6.85 16.33
C GLU A 76 6.75 8.11 15.49
N ALA A 77 6.70 8.00 14.16
CA ALA A 77 6.84 9.11 13.24
C ALA A 77 6.14 8.83 11.90
N ILE A 78 5.69 9.90 11.26
CA ILE A 78 5.30 9.91 9.85
C ILE A 78 6.08 11.06 9.22
N ASP A 79 6.99 10.74 8.30
CA ASP A 79 7.84 11.70 7.62
C ASP A 79 7.44 11.83 6.15
N LEU A 80 7.52 13.04 5.60
CA LEU A 80 7.46 13.23 4.16
C LEU A 80 8.85 12.98 3.59
N ILE A 81 8.95 12.01 2.70
CA ILE A 81 10.20 11.69 2.00
C ILE A 81 10.09 11.99 0.51
N LYS A 82 11.24 12.18 -0.11
CA LYS A 82 11.36 12.29 -1.55
C LYS A 82 12.39 11.30 -2.04
N ILE A 83 12.00 10.47 -3.04
CA ILE A 83 12.89 9.50 -3.71
C ILE A 83 12.89 9.88 -5.19
N GLY A 84 14.06 10.31 -5.69
CA GLY A 84 14.14 10.86 -7.05
C GLY A 84 13.22 12.08 -7.22
N SER A 85 12.20 11.96 -8.06
CA SER A 85 11.16 12.98 -8.25
C SER A 85 9.90 12.77 -7.42
N ASN A 86 9.71 11.59 -6.81
CA ASN A 86 8.47 11.14 -6.20
C ASN A 86 8.40 11.44 -4.70
N TYR A 87 7.22 11.77 -4.21
CA TYR A 87 6.94 12.01 -2.80
C TYR A 87 6.20 10.82 -2.21
N SER A 88 6.54 10.47 -0.95
CA SER A 88 5.89 9.40 -0.19
C SER A 88 5.83 9.76 1.29
N LEU A 89 4.91 9.14 2.03
CA LEU A 89 4.95 9.12 3.49
C LEU A 89 5.73 7.91 3.97
N LEU A 90 6.64 8.14 4.90
CA LEU A 90 7.37 7.08 5.60
C LEU A 90 6.84 6.95 7.01
N TYR A 91 6.18 5.86 7.29
CA TYR A 91 5.72 5.48 8.62
C TYR A 91 6.82 4.76 9.36
N SER A 92 7.19 5.26 10.54
CA SER A 92 8.13 4.60 11.46
C SER A 92 7.33 3.98 12.58
N ILE A 93 7.32 2.66 12.65
CA ILE A 93 6.40 1.90 13.49
C ILE A 93 7.20 1.03 14.45
N ARG A 94 6.89 1.10 15.74
CA ARG A 94 7.47 0.25 16.78
C ARG A 94 6.64 -1.02 16.90
N THR A 95 7.19 -2.15 16.49
CA THR A 95 6.48 -3.42 16.56
C THR A 95 6.14 -3.79 18.00
N TYR A 96 4.95 -4.31 18.22
CA TYR A 96 4.50 -4.70 19.56
C TYR A 96 5.31 -5.89 20.12
N ARG A 97 5.50 -6.95 19.32
CA ARG A 97 6.15 -8.20 19.78
C ARG A 97 7.66 -8.06 19.95
N SER A 98 8.35 -7.56 18.94
CA SER A 98 9.82 -7.52 18.92
C SER A 98 10.40 -6.21 19.41
N ASN A 99 9.56 -5.18 19.60
CA ASN A 99 9.99 -3.81 19.90
C ASN A 99 11.02 -3.27 18.88
N SER A 100 10.96 -3.78 17.66
CA SER A 100 11.78 -3.35 16.53
C SER A 100 11.20 -2.12 15.88
N LEU A 101 12.02 -1.33 15.18
CA LEU A 101 11.55 -0.22 14.36
C LEU A 101 11.47 -0.68 12.91
N VAL A 102 10.29 -0.70 12.35
CA VAL A 102 10.02 -1.01 10.94
C VAL A 102 9.57 0.23 10.18
N PHE A 103 9.74 0.23 8.88
CA PHE A 103 9.39 1.35 8.02
C PHE A 103 8.43 0.89 6.92
N TYR A 104 7.29 1.55 6.82
CA TYR A 104 6.35 1.37 5.73
C TYR A 104 6.30 2.63 4.88
N GLU A 105 6.25 2.45 3.57
CA GLU A 105 6.11 3.53 2.60
C GLU A 105 4.67 3.58 2.09
N GLY A 106 4.04 4.77 2.22
CA GLY A 106 2.79 5.06 1.54
C GLY A 106 3.07 5.98 0.35
N LYS A 107 2.89 5.49 -0.87
CA LYS A 107 3.05 6.28 -2.09
C LYS A 107 2.03 7.42 -2.15
N MET A 108 2.38 8.49 -2.83
CA MET A 108 1.45 9.59 -3.05
C MET A 108 0.22 9.08 -3.83
N PRO A 109 -1.01 9.35 -3.35
CA PRO A 109 -2.21 8.96 -4.07
C PRO A 109 -2.25 9.58 -5.46
N ILE A 110 -2.82 8.85 -6.40
CA ILE A 110 -2.95 9.24 -7.81
C ILE A 110 -4.31 9.89 -8.08
N SER A 111 -4.48 10.45 -9.27
CA SER A 111 -5.78 10.94 -9.71
C SER A 111 -6.71 9.80 -10.13
N ASP A 112 -8.03 10.04 -10.07
CA ASP A 112 -9.03 9.11 -10.61
C ASP A 112 -8.80 8.75 -12.07
N GLN A 113 -8.27 9.68 -12.85
CA GLN A 113 -7.95 9.45 -14.26
C GLN A 113 -6.79 8.47 -14.41
N GLU A 114 -5.69 8.66 -13.67
CA GLU A 114 -4.53 7.75 -13.69
C GLU A 114 -4.93 6.34 -13.24
N PHE A 115 -5.76 6.23 -12.17
CA PHE A 115 -6.29 4.96 -11.72
C PHE A 115 -7.14 4.27 -12.80
N THR A 116 -8.06 5.02 -13.43
CA THR A 116 -8.91 4.49 -14.49
C THR A 116 -8.10 4.07 -15.71
N ASP A 117 -7.09 4.85 -16.10
CA ASP A 117 -6.25 4.56 -17.25
C ASP A 117 -5.39 3.31 -17.05
N HIS A 118 -4.94 3.05 -15.81
CA HIS A 118 -4.18 1.84 -15.47
C HIS A 118 -5.01 0.56 -15.71
N PHE A 119 -6.27 0.56 -15.29
CA PHE A 119 -7.19 -0.57 -15.45
C PHE A 119 -8.08 -0.47 -16.70
N ASN A 120 -7.68 0.26 -17.72
CA ASN A 120 -8.51 0.60 -18.89
C ASN A 120 -8.85 -0.60 -19.79
N GLN A 121 -9.50 -1.61 -19.19
CA GLN A 121 -10.14 -2.72 -19.90
C GLN A 121 -11.64 -2.64 -19.64
N SER A 122 -12.43 -2.55 -20.70
CA SER A 122 -13.85 -2.22 -20.75
C SER A 122 -14.83 -3.19 -20.03
N LYS A 123 -14.34 -4.06 -19.15
CA LYS A 123 -15.12 -5.06 -18.41
C LYS A 123 -14.75 -5.20 -16.92
N LEU A 124 -13.89 -4.35 -16.39
CA LEU A 124 -13.44 -4.47 -15.01
C LEU A 124 -14.39 -3.70 -14.08
N GLU A 125 -14.90 -4.36 -13.06
CA GLU A 125 -15.65 -3.75 -11.96
C GLU A 125 -14.67 -3.46 -10.82
N LEU A 126 -14.14 -2.23 -10.80
CA LEU A 126 -13.29 -1.76 -9.71
C LEU A 126 -14.18 -1.28 -8.56
N ASP A 127 -14.04 -1.93 -7.42
CA ASP A 127 -14.72 -1.56 -6.19
C ASP A 127 -14.35 -0.15 -5.72
N GLY A 128 -15.31 0.54 -5.09
CA GLY A 128 -15.11 1.88 -4.57
C GLY A 128 -14.01 1.96 -3.53
N SER A 129 -13.89 0.95 -2.66
CA SER A 129 -12.89 0.92 -1.59
C SER A 129 -11.46 0.76 -2.12
N ILE A 130 -11.24 -0.04 -3.17
CA ILE A 130 -9.95 -0.12 -3.87
C ILE A 130 -9.61 1.23 -4.50
N ARG A 131 -10.54 1.83 -5.23
CA ARG A 131 -10.36 3.17 -5.81
C ARG A 131 -10.03 4.19 -4.73
N ASP A 132 -10.79 4.22 -3.65
CA ASP A 132 -10.60 5.17 -2.54
C ASP A 132 -9.21 5.02 -1.90
N PHE A 133 -8.70 3.79 -1.76
CA PHE A 133 -7.33 3.60 -1.27
C PHE A 133 -6.32 4.27 -2.19
N TYR A 134 -6.32 3.95 -3.49
CA TYR A 134 -5.30 4.43 -4.43
C TYR A 134 -5.41 5.90 -4.77
N THR A 135 -6.60 6.48 -4.73
CA THR A 135 -6.81 7.88 -5.12
C THR A 135 -6.87 8.86 -3.95
N HIS A 136 -7.11 8.38 -2.75
CA HIS A 136 -7.26 9.26 -1.58
C HIS A 136 -6.24 9.00 -0.46
N ILE A 137 -5.77 7.76 -0.31
CA ILE A 137 -4.87 7.39 0.79
C ILE A 137 -3.44 7.23 0.27
N HIS A 138 -3.18 6.15 -0.46
CA HIS A 138 -1.86 5.85 -1.03
C HIS A 138 -1.98 5.07 -2.34
N ALA A 139 -1.11 5.35 -3.29
CA ALA A 139 -0.96 4.53 -4.51
C ALA A 139 -0.04 3.32 -4.29
N GLY A 140 -0.18 2.67 -3.15
CA GLY A 140 0.59 1.57 -2.62
C GLY A 140 1.04 1.83 -1.19
N PHE A 141 1.04 0.78 -0.34
CA PHE A 141 1.47 0.85 1.06
C PHE A 141 2.12 -0.46 1.45
N ASN A 142 3.44 -0.49 1.59
CA ASN A 142 4.20 -1.71 1.82
C ASN A 142 5.46 -1.47 2.67
N ASP A 143 6.06 -2.57 3.15
CA ASP A 143 7.34 -2.48 3.85
C ASP A 143 8.41 -1.83 2.96
N PHE A 144 9.08 -0.83 3.50
CA PHE A 144 10.05 -0.03 2.74
C PHE A 144 11.22 -0.86 2.22
N THR A 145 11.58 -1.92 2.92
CA THR A 145 12.80 -2.71 2.63
C THR A 145 12.55 -3.85 1.65
N SER A 146 11.46 -4.57 1.82
CA SER A 146 11.09 -5.75 1.02
C SER A 146 10.17 -5.41 -0.15
N LYS A 147 9.49 -4.27 -0.11
CA LYS A 147 8.43 -3.89 -1.06
C LYS A 147 7.32 -4.94 -1.15
N SER A 148 6.94 -5.47 0.00
CA SER A 148 5.92 -6.50 0.17
C SER A 148 5.19 -6.31 1.49
N MET A 149 4.34 -7.26 1.88
CA MET A 149 3.54 -7.20 3.11
C MET A 149 2.66 -5.95 3.19
N GLY A 150 2.00 -5.63 2.09
CA GLY A 150 1.11 -4.49 1.97
C GLY A 150 0.46 -4.43 0.60
N LEU A 151 -0.36 -3.43 0.37
CA LEU A 151 -0.96 -3.16 -0.93
C LEU A 151 0.12 -2.69 -1.90
N ASP A 152 0.23 -3.38 -3.02
CA ASP A 152 1.26 -3.14 -4.02
C ASP A 152 1.16 -1.74 -4.63
N ASP A 153 2.30 -1.19 -5.04
CA ASP A 153 2.34 0.05 -5.81
C ASP A 153 1.55 -0.14 -7.12
N LEU A 154 0.83 0.87 -7.58
CA LEU A 154 -0.06 0.73 -8.73
C LEU A 154 0.63 0.15 -9.98
N ASP A 155 1.87 0.53 -10.23
CA ASP A 155 2.69 0.05 -11.34
C ASP A 155 3.17 -1.41 -11.20
N MET A 156 2.96 -2.01 -10.03
CA MET A 156 3.23 -3.43 -9.74
C MET A 156 1.96 -4.29 -9.77
N ILE A 157 0.78 -3.67 -9.96
CA ILE A 157 -0.47 -4.41 -10.09
C ILE A 157 -0.59 -4.89 -11.52
N GLU A 158 -0.41 -6.18 -11.71
CA GLU A 158 -0.36 -6.82 -13.01
C GLU A 158 -1.36 -8.00 -13.09
N PRO A 159 -1.81 -8.37 -14.31
CA PRO A 159 -2.61 -9.57 -14.48
C PRO A 159 -1.84 -10.82 -14.03
N ILE A 160 -2.49 -11.68 -13.27
CA ILE A 160 -1.93 -12.97 -12.83
C ILE A 160 -1.60 -13.86 -14.04
N ALA A 161 -2.32 -13.72 -15.14
CA ALA A 161 -2.06 -14.46 -16.36
C ALA A 161 -0.67 -14.20 -16.99
N ASP A 162 0.01 -13.11 -16.57
CA ASP A 162 1.35 -12.77 -17.08
C ASP A 162 2.48 -13.44 -16.28
N TYR A 163 2.14 -14.20 -15.22
CA TYR A 163 3.10 -14.93 -14.39
C TYR A 163 3.20 -16.40 -14.79
N ASP A 164 4.36 -17.02 -14.57
CA ASP A 164 4.56 -18.46 -14.73
C ASP A 164 4.05 -19.22 -13.49
N TRP A 165 3.17 -20.20 -13.67
CA TRP A 165 2.58 -21.01 -12.60
C TRP A 165 2.88 -22.49 -12.76
N GLU A 166 3.19 -23.17 -11.64
CA GLU A 166 3.44 -24.62 -11.67
C GLU A 166 2.18 -25.46 -11.99
N PHE A 167 1.00 -24.93 -11.70
CA PHE A 167 -0.29 -25.62 -11.83
C PHE A 167 -1.17 -25.08 -12.96
N GLU A 168 -0.61 -24.39 -13.95
CA GLU A 168 -1.36 -23.75 -15.03
C GLU A 168 -2.30 -24.73 -15.75
N GLU A 169 -1.85 -25.97 -16.02
CA GLU A 169 -2.64 -27.03 -16.68
C GLU A 169 -3.86 -27.49 -15.83
N GLN A 170 -3.86 -27.21 -14.54
CA GLN A 170 -4.93 -27.61 -13.61
C GLN A 170 -5.92 -26.47 -13.33
N LEU A 171 -5.61 -25.26 -13.78
CA LEU A 171 -6.51 -24.11 -13.63
C LEU A 171 -7.72 -24.29 -14.54
N THR A 172 -8.91 -24.35 -13.96
CA THR A 172 -10.18 -24.41 -14.69
C THR A 172 -10.89 -23.06 -14.77
N ALA A 173 -10.45 -22.09 -13.98
CA ALA A 173 -10.99 -20.74 -13.96
C ALA A 173 -10.40 -19.88 -15.09
N ASP A 174 -11.22 -18.96 -15.61
CA ASP A 174 -10.72 -17.88 -16.47
C ASP A 174 -10.06 -16.81 -15.60
N ILE A 175 -8.73 -16.71 -15.70
CA ILE A 175 -7.91 -15.80 -14.92
C ILE A 175 -7.60 -14.48 -15.65
N SER A 176 -8.22 -14.22 -16.77
CA SER A 176 -7.96 -13.04 -17.61
C SER A 176 -8.27 -11.69 -16.92
N CYS A 177 -9.09 -11.72 -15.87
CA CYS A 177 -9.45 -10.56 -15.05
C CYS A 177 -8.86 -10.61 -13.63
N TYR A 178 -7.92 -11.50 -13.37
CA TYR A 178 -7.26 -11.65 -12.07
C TYR A 178 -6.04 -10.73 -11.98
N TYR A 179 -6.00 -9.88 -10.96
CA TYR A 179 -4.91 -8.93 -10.72
C TYR A 179 -4.37 -9.09 -9.31
N ASN A 180 -3.04 -9.09 -9.16
CA ASN A 180 -2.43 -9.06 -7.84
C ASN A 180 -2.53 -7.66 -7.24
N PHE A 181 -2.97 -7.58 -5.99
CA PHE A 181 -3.04 -6.31 -5.25
C PHE A 181 -2.16 -6.33 -4.00
N PHE A 182 -1.70 -7.50 -3.59
CA PHE A 182 -0.90 -7.65 -2.39
C PHE A 182 0.07 -8.82 -2.54
N SER A 183 1.34 -8.59 -2.23
CA SER A 183 2.37 -9.63 -2.20
C SER A 183 2.91 -9.82 -0.77
N ASN A 184 3.05 -11.08 -0.34
CA ASN A 184 3.75 -11.38 0.91
C ASN A 184 5.29 -11.48 0.75
N GLY A 185 5.83 -11.28 -0.45
CA GLY A 185 7.25 -11.40 -0.76
C GLY A 185 7.80 -12.83 -0.82
N MET A 186 6.96 -13.85 -0.59
CA MET A 186 7.35 -15.27 -0.61
C MET A 186 6.59 -16.11 -1.66
N GLY A 187 5.95 -15.44 -2.62
CA GLY A 187 5.22 -16.11 -3.71
C GLY A 187 3.76 -16.41 -3.39
N THR A 188 3.18 -15.72 -2.42
CA THR A 188 1.74 -15.73 -2.17
C THR A 188 1.20 -14.32 -2.35
N TYR A 189 0.03 -14.23 -2.96
CA TYR A 189 -0.62 -12.98 -3.37
C TYR A 189 -2.08 -12.97 -2.93
N LEU A 190 -2.59 -11.77 -2.62
CA LEU A 190 -4.03 -11.53 -2.59
C LEU A 190 -4.42 -10.88 -3.91
N VAL A 191 -5.29 -11.57 -4.61
CA VAL A 191 -5.69 -11.29 -5.98
C VAL A 191 -7.15 -10.91 -5.99
N LEU A 192 -7.55 -10.04 -6.90
CA LEU A 192 -8.94 -9.74 -7.21
C LEU A 192 -9.29 -10.20 -8.62
N ASP A 193 -10.39 -10.93 -8.73
CA ASP A 193 -11.10 -11.14 -9.98
C ASP A 193 -11.95 -9.90 -10.26
N LEU A 194 -11.42 -9.01 -11.08
CA LEU A 194 -12.06 -7.72 -11.40
C LEU A 194 -13.30 -7.86 -12.30
N SER A 195 -13.72 -9.07 -12.65
CA SER A 195 -15.01 -9.34 -13.30
C SER A 195 -16.16 -9.53 -12.30
N LYS A 196 -15.87 -9.47 -10.98
CA LYS A 196 -16.80 -9.71 -9.89
C LYS A 196 -16.79 -8.57 -8.88
N PRO A 197 -17.88 -8.42 -8.10
CA PRO A 197 -17.88 -7.58 -6.90
C PRO A 197 -16.78 -8.05 -5.91
N ILE A 198 -16.23 -7.12 -5.11
CA ILE A 198 -15.11 -7.41 -4.22
C ILE A 198 -15.39 -8.52 -3.20
N ASP A 199 -16.65 -8.64 -2.74
CA ASP A 199 -17.08 -9.69 -1.80
C ASP A 199 -17.01 -11.11 -2.40
N GLU A 200 -16.98 -11.23 -3.73
CA GLU A 200 -16.93 -12.49 -4.48
C GLU A 200 -15.64 -12.67 -5.27
N GLY A 201 -14.89 -11.57 -5.46
CA GLY A 201 -13.71 -11.51 -6.33
C GLY A 201 -12.40 -11.81 -5.64
N GLY A 202 -12.36 -11.87 -4.31
CA GLY A 202 -11.14 -12.15 -3.56
C GLY A 202 -10.59 -13.56 -3.82
N VAL A 203 -9.29 -13.67 -4.08
CA VAL A 203 -8.59 -14.92 -4.37
C VAL A 203 -7.28 -14.96 -3.59
N PHE A 204 -7.06 -16.03 -2.83
CA PHE A 204 -5.76 -16.37 -2.29
C PHE A 204 -4.98 -17.14 -3.35
N TRP A 205 -3.85 -16.58 -3.78
CA TRP A 205 -3.03 -17.16 -4.83
C TRP A 205 -1.64 -17.51 -4.33
N SER A 206 -1.25 -18.77 -4.47
CA SER A 206 0.09 -19.25 -4.15
C SER A 206 0.75 -19.88 -5.37
N LYS A 207 2.05 -19.75 -5.51
CA LYS A 207 2.80 -20.41 -6.57
C LYS A 207 2.82 -21.94 -6.42
N ASP A 208 2.63 -22.46 -5.21
CA ASP A 208 2.81 -23.86 -4.84
C ASP A 208 1.48 -24.60 -4.64
N GLU A 209 0.32 -23.93 -4.74
CA GLU A 209 -1.00 -24.50 -4.49
C GLU A 209 -2.04 -23.96 -5.47
N LEU A 210 -3.13 -24.69 -5.65
CA LEU A 210 -4.27 -24.20 -6.42
C LEU A 210 -4.92 -23.00 -5.71
N PRO A 211 -5.38 -21.99 -6.46
CA PRO A 211 -5.98 -20.81 -5.87
C PRO A 211 -7.27 -21.13 -5.08
N GLU A 212 -7.42 -20.46 -3.94
CA GLU A 212 -8.62 -20.52 -3.11
C GLU A 212 -9.47 -19.28 -3.36
N SER A 213 -10.77 -19.49 -3.67
CA SER A 213 -11.73 -18.40 -3.87
C SER A 213 -13.17 -18.87 -3.61
N PRO A 214 -14.11 -17.99 -3.21
CA PRO A 214 -13.84 -16.61 -2.82
C PRO A 214 -13.22 -16.49 -1.42
N ILE A 215 -12.41 -15.46 -1.20
CA ILE A 215 -11.96 -15.05 0.12
C ILE A 215 -12.43 -13.62 0.43
N PRO A 216 -12.63 -13.23 1.69
CA PRO A 216 -12.90 -11.85 2.07
C PRO A 216 -11.62 -11.02 1.93
N PHE A 217 -11.47 -10.36 0.77
CA PHE A 217 -10.23 -9.68 0.35
C PHE A 217 -9.70 -8.71 1.42
N TRP A 218 -10.54 -7.80 1.90
CA TRP A 218 -10.10 -6.78 2.86
C TRP A 218 -9.74 -7.35 4.23
N ASP A 219 -10.41 -8.41 4.68
CA ASP A 219 -10.06 -9.07 5.96
C ASP A 219 -8.63 -9.63 5.89
N TYR A 220 -8.29 -10.27 4.74
CA TYR A 220 -6.94 -10.78 4.52
C TYR A 220 -5.92 -9.65 4.37
N VAL A 221 -6.23 -8.57 3.66
CA VAL A 221 -5.34 -7.40 3.51
C VAL A 221 -5.05 -6.80 4.89
N ASP A 222 -6.10 -6.53 5.70
CA ASP A 222 -5.96 -5.91 7.01
C ASP A 222 -5.14 -6.80 7.96
N GLU A 223 -5.40 -8.11 7.97
CA GLU A 223 -4.63 -9.06 8.79
C GLU A 223 -3.17 -9.17 8.32
N TRP A 224 -2.93 -9.25 7.01
CA TRP A 224 -1.57 -9.43 6.49
C TRP A 224 -0.69 -8.19 6.64
N ILE A 225 -1.25 -7.00 6.55
CA ILE A 225 -0.51 -5.79 6.90
C ILE A 225 -0.07 -5.86 8.38
N ILE A 226 -0.96 -6.25 9.30
CA ILE A 226 -0.61 -6.40 10.71
C ILE A 226 0.48 -7.46 10.91
N LEU A 227 0.41 -8.59 10.22
CA LEU A 227 1.48 -9.59 10.26
C LEU A 227 2.82 -9.01 9.81
N GLY A 228 2.83 -8.22 8.74
CA GLY A 228 4.04 -7.54 8.26
C GLY A 228 4.55 -6.46 9.20
N LEU A 229 3.64 -5.74 9.87
CA LEU A 229 3.99 -4.71 10.84
C LEU A 229 4.56 -5.28 12.15
N ASP A 230 4.21 -6.52 12.52
CA ASP A 230 4.51 -7.08 13.84
C ASP A 230 5.42 -8.34 13.80
N PHE A 231 6.10 -8.54 12.66
CA PHE A 231 6.98 -9.70 12.47
C PHE A 231 8.39 -9.55 13.05
#